data_c28be6f0e0a860f96ebb0d5968e04360
#
_entry.id   c28be6f0e0a860f96ebb0d5968e04360
#
_cell.length_a   1.000
_cell.length_b   1.000
_cell.length_c   1.000
_cell.angle_alpha   90.00
_cell.angle_beta   90.00
_cell.angle_gamma   90.00
#
_symmetry.space_group_name_H-M   'P 1'
#
loop_
_entity.id
_entity.type
_entity.pdbx_description
1 polymer ?
#
loop_
_entity_poly.entity_id
_entity_poly.type
_entity_poly.pdbx_seq_one_letter_code
_entity_poly.pdbx_strand_id
1 'polypeptide(L)'
;DMTADILIAPTRVGGDWWDGGQYMEQCMHSWKPNSYSVENCWTYCTEGLTTVNSVYNIIEKSEAMSDELKLQYLSELRGLRAFWYYVIVDIFGNAPLVTDFEDTSLPSITSRADLYKYVVKELTEIIPNLRSDVSDASYGKFTQGAARMVLAKMYLNAEEWIGEPNWKGVVEQCDEIMKLEYIIEPNWKTNFEVHNEVSREIIFPICYKASDAWGNSIHLWTLHYLDPDVLGFTGGMWNGINAQPDFVRTFDTEDPRYEGSFLIGPMIDPSTGEILKTTLGHDLIHTIDLNVVPGTEKTDADGNLTPWGEVHQEDGARINKWVYEKGMQNTNMENDIAIFRLADVYLMKAEALVRMGRDLGEATRLVNAIRERAYGNSDHNYTSVTLDDIYNERGYELAFEFVRRQDMIRFGTYLKPRYMKPKQTPEYRKIFPIPFKAWQKNNNLVQNPGYPAF
;
A
#
# COMPACT_ATOMS: atom_id res chain seq x y z
N ASP A 1 -3.02 3.02 3.11
CA ASP A 1 -3.90 2.03 3.76
C ASP A 1 -4.76 2.60 4.90
N MET A 2 -4.33 3.64 5.63
CA MET A 2 -5.11 4.29 6.71
C MET A 2 -6.46 4.85 6.27
N THR A 3 -6.62 5.17 4.99
CA THR A 3 -7.92 5.61 4.44
C THR A 3 -8.82 4.45 3.98
N ALA A 4 -8.29 3.22 3.97
CA ALA A 4 -9.00 2.00 3.61
C ALA A 4 -9.65 1.33 4.85
N ASP A 5 -10.18 0.13 4.68
CA ASP A 5 -10.83 -0.67 5.73
C ASP A 5 -9.87 -1.61 6.49
N ILE A 6 -8.56 -1.54 6.23
CA ILE A 6 -7.59 -2.51 6.76
C ILE A 6 -6.76 -2.00 7.93
N LEU A 7 -6.51 -0.70 8.02
CA LEU A 7 -5.68 -0.10 9.08
C LEU A 7 -6.41 0.99 9.86
N ILE A 8 -6.04 1.12 11.13
CA ILE A 8 -6.47 2.18 12.03
C ILE A 8 -5.35 2.48 13.03
N ALA A 9 -5.17 3.76 13.40
CA ALA A 9 -4.33 4.16 14.52
C ALA A 9 -5.22 4.83 15.59
N PRO A 10 -5.69 4.06 16.58
CA PRO A 10 -6.55 4.57 17.62
C PRO A 10 -5.76 5.48 18.59
N THR A 11 -6.44 6.42 19.23
CA THR A 11 -5.87 7.14 20.36
C THR A 11 -5.74 6.19 21.55
N ARG A 12 -4.58 6.12 22.19
CA ARG A 12 -4.38 5.30 23.39
C ARG A 12 -4.75 6.07 24.66
N VAL A 13 -5.12 5.33 25.71
CA VAL A 13 -5.38 5.91 27.03
C VAL A 13 -4.19 6.80 27.46
N GLY A 14 -4.49 8.03 27.84
CA GLY A 14 -3.49 9.08 28.11
C GLY A 14 -3.23 10.01 26.93
N GLY A 15 -3.91 9.84 25.80
CA GLY A 15 -3.89 10.74 24.65
C GLY A 15 -2.80 10.47 23.63
N ASP A 16 -1.97 9.43 23.81
CA ASP A 16 -0.98 9.01 22.82
C ASP A 16 -1.65 8.63 21.49
N TRP A 17 -1.00 8.91 20.36
CA TRP A 17 -1.54 8.74 19.01
C TRP A 17 -2.77 9.62 18.66
N TRP A 18 -3.09 10.62 19.46
CA TRP A 18 -4.09 11.59 19.04
C TRP A 18 -3.58 12.50 17.91
N ASP A 19 -2.38 13.04 18.05
CA ASP A 19 -1.67 13.85 17.07
C ASP A 19 -2.55 14.88 16.34
N GLY A 20 -3.39 15.59 17.11
CA GLY A 20 -4.33 16.56 16.57
C GLY A 20 -5.48 15.94 15.73
N GLY A 21 -5.70 14.63 15.81
CA GLY A 21 -6.76 13.92 15.11
C GLY A 21 -6.42 13.49 13.68
N GLN A 22 -5.14 13.56 13.29
CA GLN A 22 -4.74 13.26 11.90
C GLN A 22 -5.10 11.84 11.44
N TYR A 23 -5.06 10.85 12.33
CA TYR A 23 -5.43 9.45 11.99
C TYR A 23 -6.94 9.28 11.88
N MET A 24 -7.68 9.95 12.77
CA MET A 24 -9.15 10.03 12.67
C MET A 24 -9.57 10.68 11.34
N GLU A 25 -8.94 11.79 10.94
CA GLU A 25 -9.22 12.44 9.65
C GLU A 25 -9.05 11.49 8.46
N GLN A 26 -7.98 10.67 8.47
CA GLN A 26 -7.72 9.71 7.41
C GLN A 26 -8.80 8.61 7.37
N CYS A 27 -9.11 7.99 8.49
CA CYS A 27 -10.11 6.94 8.56
C CYS A 27 -11.52 7.46 8.21
N MET A 28 -11.91 8.63 8.70
CA MET A 28 -13.21 9.25 8.48
C MET A 28 -13.34 9.97 7.13
N HIS A 29 -12.28 10.04 6.33
CA HIS A 29 -12.20 10.82 5.09
C HIS A 29 -12.58 12.29 5.29
N SER A 30 -12.10 12.90 6.36
CA SER A 30 -12.38 14.29 6.70
C SER A 30 -11.19 15.24 6.51
N TRP A 31 -10.12 14.77 5.87
CA TRP A 31 -8.92 15.55 5.58
C TRP A 31 -9.22 16.88 4.84
N LYS A 32 -8.33 17.83 5.04
CA LYS A 32 -8.38 19.19 4.48
C LYS A 32 -7.10 19.47 3.68
N PRO A 33 -7.06 20.56 2.86
CA PRO A 33 -5.84 20.94 2.13
C PRO A 33 -4.59 21.18 2.98
N ASN A 34 -4.77 21.46 4.29
CA ASN A 34 -3.70 21.66 5.25
C ASN A 34 -3.51 20.48 6.22
N SER A 35 -4.13 19.33 5.98
CA SER A 35 -3.90 18.14 6.79
C SER A 35 -2.50 17.60 6.57
N TYR A 36 -1.84 17.20 7.66
CA TYR A 36 -0.47 16.72 7.66
C TYR A 36 -0.25 15.55 6.68
N SER A 37 -1.18 14.58 6.68
CA SER A 37 -1.11 13.44 5.77
C SER A 37 -1.18 13.82 4.29
N VAL A 38 -1.98 14.84 3.95
CA VAL A 38 -2.12 15.35 2.57
C VAL A 38 -0.83 16.05 2.14
N GLU A 39 -0.30 16.93 2.99
CA GLU A 39 0.94 17.66 2.73
C GLU A 39 2.14 16.72 2.58
N ASN A 40 2.29 15.76 3.48
CA ASN A 40 3.41 14.81 3.43
C ASN A 40 3.33 13.89 2.22
N CYS A 41 2.16 13.38 1.88
CA CYS A 41 2.01 12.53 0.72
C CYS A 41 2.38 13.26 -0.57
N TRP A 42 1.95 14.54 -0.71
CA TRP A 42 2.35 15.37 -1.84
C TRP A 42 3.86 15.61 -1.88
N THR A 43 4.44 16.00 -0.74
CA THR A 43 5.88 16.28 -0.63
C THR A 43 6.68 15.04 -1.02
N TYR A 44 6.33 13.87 -0.49
CA TYR A 44 7.01 12.61 -0.82
C TYR A 44 6.97 12.28 -2.31
N CYS A 45 5.81 12.45 -2.96
CA CYS A 45 5.69 12.21 -4.40
C CYS A 45 6.52 13.22 -5.23
N THR A 46 6.49 14.50 -4.85
CA THR A 46 7.21 15.56 -5.60
C THR A 46 8.71 15.51 -5.38
N GLU A 47 9.18 15.11 -4.21
CA GLU A 47 10.60 14.84 -3.94
C GLU A 47 11.11 13.64 -4.76
N GLY A 48 10.32 12.57 -4.83
CA GLY A 48 10.62 11.43 -5.70
C GLY A 48 10.75 11.84 -7.17
N LEU A 49 9.81 12.63 -7.69
CA LEU A 49 9.86 13.17 -9.05
C LEU A 49 11.08 14.08 -9.28
N THR A 50 11.38 14.97 -8.33
CA THR A 50 12.53 15.89 -8.44
C THR A 50 13.83 15.10 -8.48
N THR A 51 13.98 14.10 -7.62
CA THR A 51 15.15 13.21 -7.58
C THR A 51 15.33 12.49 -8.91
N VAL A 52 14.27 11.88 -9.43
CA VAL A 52 14.31 11.15 -10.71
C VAL A 52 14.67 12.10 -11.86
N ASN A 53 14.06 13.29 -11.95
CA ASN A 53 14.36 14.26 -12.99
C ASN A 53 15.80 14.78 -12.90
N SER A 54 16.31 15.01 -11.68
CA SER A 54 17.70 15.44 -11.46
C SER A 54 18.70 14.39 -11.96
N VAL A 55 18.51 13.14 -11.57
CA VAL A 55 19.38 12.02 -11.99
C VAL A 55 19.27 11.78 -13.50
N TYR A 56 18.05 11.90 -14.07
CA TYR A 56 17.84 11.82 -15.51
C TYR A 56 18.68 12.86 -16.27
N ASN A 57 18.62 14.12 -15.84
CA ASN A 57 19.38 15.21 -16.46
C ASN A 57 20.91 14.99 -16.37
N ILE A 58 21.42 14.44 -15.24
CA ILE A 58 22.82 14.12 -15.07
C ILE A 58 23.26 13.00 -16.04
N ILE A 59 22.47 11.92 -16.13
CA ILE A 59 22.80 10.77 -17.01
C ILE A 59 22.69 11.17 -18.49
N GLU A 60 21.65 11.92 -18.87
CA GLU A 60 21.45 12.38 -20.24
C GLU A 60 22.68 13.18 -20.76
N LYS A 61 23.24 14.03 -19.92
CA LYS A 61 24.42 14.86 -20.24
C LYS A 61 25.77 14.17 -20.07
N SER A 62 25.80 12.97 -19.49
CA SER A 62 27.04 12.24 -19.25
C SER A 62 27.70 11.80 -20.56
N GLU A 63 28.98 12.08 -20.71
CA GLU A 63 29.83 11.58 -21.81
C GLU A 63 30.64 10.31 -21.41
N ALA A 64 30.52 9.89 -20.15
CA ALA A 64 31.29 8.77 -19.60
C ALA A 64 30.65 7.40 -19.83
N MET A 65 29.43 7.35 -20.34
CA MET A 65 28.65 6.12 -20.56
C MET A 65 28.54 5.77 -22.04
N SER A 66 28.47 4.46 -22.37
CA SER A 66 28.03 4.01 -23.69
C SER A 66 26.57 4.39 -23.95
N ASP A 67 26.22 4.57 -25.22
CA ASP A 67 24.84 4.90 -25.61
C ASP A 67 23.83 3.84 -25.16
N GLU A 68 24.21 2.56 -25.20
CA GLU A 68 23.37 1.43 -24.76
C GLU A 68 23.09 1.51 -23.25
N LEU A 69 24.12 1.71 -22.43
CA LEU A 69 23.98 1.82 -20.98
C LEU A 69 23.20 3.07 -20.59
N LYS A 70 23.44 4.18 -21.30
CA LYS A 70 22.68 5.42 -21.12
C LYS A 70 21.21 5.21 -21.43
N LEU A 71 20.87 4.56 -22.55
CA LEU A 71 19.50 4.25 -22.93
C LEU A 71 18.80 3.39 -21.87
N GLN A 72 19.49 2.38 -21.32
CA GLN A 72 18.93 1.55 -20.25
C GLN A 72 18.61 2.38 -19.01
N TYR A 73 19.55 3.16 -18.47
CA TYR A 73 19.34 3.95 -17.26
C TYR A 73 18.29 5.06 -17.44
N LEU A 74 18.29 5.73 -18.60
CA LEU A 74 17.27 6.74 -18.90
C LEU A 74 15.88 6.10 -18.99
N SER A 75 15.79 4.86 -19.52
CA SER A 75 14.51 4.13 -19.55
C SER A 75 14.06 3.72 -18.14
N GLU A 76 14.94 3.25 -17.27
CA GLU A 76 14.64 2.96 -15.87
C GLU A 76 14.15 4.22 -15.14
N LEU A 77 14.79 5.37 -15.33
CA LEU A 77 14.40 6.64 -14.72
C LEU A 77 13.05 7.17 -15.27
N ARG A 78 12.79 7.03 -16.57
CA ARG A 78 11.46 7.33 -17.14
C ARG A 78 10.40 6.42 -16.51
N GLY A 79 10.72 5.15 -16.27
CA GLY A 79 9.85 4.21 -15.59
C GLY A 79 9.55 4.61 -14.15
N LEU A 80 10.56 5.00 -13.37
CA LEU A 80 10.39 5.51 -12.00
C LEU A 80 9.58 6.82 -11.97
N ARG A 81 9.78 7.72 -12.93
CA ARG A 81 8.95 8.92 -13.08
C ARG A 81 7.50 8.57 -13.37
N ALA A 82 7.26 7.62 -14.26
CA ALA A 82 5.93 7.10 -14.56
C ALA A 82 5.29 6.45 -13.33
N PHE A 83 6.04 5.72 -12.52
CA PHE A 83 5.58 5.16 -11.25
C PHE A 83 5.13 6.25 -10.27
N TRP A 84 5.90 7.33 -10.09
CA TRP A 84 5.48 8.43 -9.22
C TRP A 84 4.23 9.13 -9.75
N TYR A 85 4.10 9.30 -11.07
CA TYR A 85 2.86 9.85 -11.64
C TYR A 85 1.68 8.88 -11.53
N TYR A 86 1.90 7.56 -11.56
CA TYR A 86 0.86 6.57 -11.23
C TYR A 86 0.34 6.78 -9.80
N VAL A 87 1.24 6.95 -8.83
CA VAL A 87 0.86 7.22 -7.43
C VAL A 87 0.09 8.54 -7.32
N ILE A 88 0.53 9.59 -8.01
CA ILE A 88 -0.15 10.90 -8.04
C ILE A 88 -1.54 10.79 -8.69
N VAL A 89 -1.66 10.10 -9.82
CA VAL A 89 -2.95 9.87 -10.52
C VAL A 89 -3.93 9.15 -9.60
N ASP A 90 -3.46 8.19 -8.82
CA ASP A 90 -4.31 7.51 -7.85
C ASP A 90 -4.75 8.42 -6.71
N ILE A 91 -3.79 9.08 -6.04
CA ILE A 91 -4.04 9.76 -4.76
C ILE A 91 -4.59 11.17 -4.94
N PHE A 92 -4.05 11.96 -5.87
CA PHE A 92 -4.40 13.36 -6.09
C PHE A 92 -5.24 13.60 -7.36
N GLY A 93 -5.20 12.69 -8.30
CA GLY A 93 -5.84 12.85 -9.60
C GLY A 93 -5.12 13.87 -10.46
N ASN A 94 -5.36 15.16 -10.23
CA ASN A 94 -4.72 16.25 -10.98
C ASN A 94 -3.42 16.70 -10.30
N ALA A 95 -2.37 16.99 -11.10
CA ALA A 95 -1.10 17.53 -10.60
C ALA A 95 -0.32 18.18 -11.75
N PRO A 96 0.72 18.98 -11.48
CA PRO A 96 1.63 19.43 -12.52
C PRO A 96 2.39 18.28 -13.17
N LEU A 97 2.54 18.33 -14.49
CA LEU A 97 3.45 17.43 -15.21
C LEU A 97 4.79 18.15 -15.41
N VAL A 98 5.83 17.65 -14.72
CA VAL A 98 7.19 18.18 -14.78
C VAL A 98 8.15 17.06 -15.18
N THR A 99 8.79 17.22 -16.33
CA THR A 99 9.72 16.22 -16.88
C THR A 99 11.11 16.78 -17.14
N ASP A 100 11.23 18.10 -17.21
CA ASP A 100 12.49 18.82 -17.40
C ASP A 100 12.96 19.39 -16.05
N PHE A 101 14.16 18.96 -15.61
CA PHE A 101 14.77 19.43 -14.38
C PHE A 101 15.27 20.89 -14.46
N GLU A 102 15.58 21.36 -15.66
CA GLU A 102 16.10 22.72 -15.89
C GLU A 102 15.00 23.77 -16.07
N ASP A 103 13.75 23.33 -16.29
CA ASP A 103 12.61 24.25 -16.35
C ASP A 103 12.27 24.79 -14.95
N THR A 104 12.56 26.05 -14.72
CA THR A 104 12.29 26.76 -13.46
C THR A 104 10.94 27.50 -13.46
N SER A 105 10.15 27.36 -14.50
CA SER A 105 8.81 27.96 -14.56
C SER A 105 7.87 27.31 -13.55
N LEU A 106 6.87 28.06 -13.08
CA LEU A 106 5.84 27.52 -12.22
C LEU A 106 4.80 26.77 -13.08
N PRO A 107 4.74 25.42 -12.99
CA PRO A 107 3.88 24.64 -13.86
C PRO A 107 2.39 24.78 -13.47
N SER A 108 1.52 24.69 -14.48
CA SER A 108 0.07 24.60 -14.29
C SER A 108 -0.36 23.17 -13.99
N ILE A 109 -1.60 23.00 -13.50
CA ILE A 109 -2.23 21.70 -13.29
C ILE A 109 -2.45 21.00 -14.63
N THR A 110 -2.07 19.73 -14.69
CA THR A 110 -2.41 18.76 -15.73
C THR A 110 -3.56 17.90 -15.24
N SER A 111 -4.53 17.61 -16.09
CA SER A 111 -5.69 16.79 -15.73
C SER A 111 -5.30 15.34 -15.44
N ARG A 112 -6.10 14.65 -14.61
CA ARG A 112 -5.92 13.21 -14.32
C ARG A 112 -5.88 12.38 -15.60
N ALA A 113 -6.75 12.69 -16.56
CA ALA A 113 -6.80 11.98 -17.84
C ALA A 113 -5.53 12.19 -18.69
N ASP A 114 -4.94 13.38 -18.68
CA ASP A 114 -3.71 13.65 -19.42
C ASP A 114 -2.48 13.07 -18.71
N LEU A 115 -2.44 13.09 -17.38
CA LEU A 115 -1.42 12.37 -16.59
C LEU A 115 -1.50 10.86 -16.82
N TYR A 116 -2.71 10.29 -16.87
CA TYR A 116 -2.94 8.89 -17.21
C TYR A 116 -2.36 8.54 -18.59
N LYS A 117 -2.68 9.34 -19.62
CA LYS A 117 -2.14 9.15 -20.98
C LYS A 117 -0.62 9.26 -21.02
N TYR A 118 -0.06 10.21 -20.28
CA TYR A 118 1.38 10.38 -20.14
C TYR A 118 2.03 9.10 -19.57
N VAL A 119 1.54 8.58 -18.43
CA VAL A 119 2.07 7.38 -17.80
C VAL A 119 2.01 6.18 -18.75
N VAL A 120 0.86 5.95 -19.39
CA VAL A 120 0.68 4.83 -20.33
C VAL A 120 1.65 4.95 -21.51
N LYS A 121 1.80 6.16 -22.09
CA LYS A 121 2.74 6.42 -23.19
C LYS A 121 4.18 6.13 -22.76
N GLU A 122 4.64 6.74 -21.67
CA GLU A 122 6.01 6.58 -21.16
C GLU A 122 6.36 5.09 -20.98
N LEU A 123 5.52 4.35 -20.26
CA LEU A 123 5.76 2.93 -19.99
C LEU A 123 5.78 2.09 -21.26
N THR A 124 4.85 2.34 -22.20
CA THR A 124 4.80 1.60 -23.47
C THR A 124 6.06 1.79 -24.28
N GLU A 125 6.61 3.01 -24.32
CA GLU A 125 7.81 3.34 -25.06
C GLU A 125 9.09 2.73 -24.46
N ILE A 126 9.20 2.65 -23.14
CA ILE A 126 10.44 2.23 -22.47
C ILE A 126 10.56 0.71 -22.28
N ILE A 127 9.45 -0.04 -22.23
CA ILE A 127 9.46 -1.48 -21.97
C ILE A 127 10.50 -2.23 -22.81
N PRO A 128 10.66 -1.99 -24.12
CA PRO A 128 11.66 -2.71 -24.94
C PRO A 128 13.12 -2.48 -24.50
N ASN A 129 13.40 -1.40 -23.79
CA ASN A 129 14.74 -1.00 -23.35
C ASN A 129 15.06 -1.44 -21.91
N LEU A 130 14.07 -1.96 -21.19
CA LEU A 130 14.23 -2.41 -19.81
C LEU A 130 14.67 -3.87 -19.73
N ARG A 131 15.35 -4.23 -18.66
CA ARG A 131 15.71 -5.62 -18.37
C ARG A 131 14.46 -6.48 -18.19
N SER A 132 14.52 -7.72 -18.68
CA SER A 132 13.43 -8.71 -18.56
C SER A 132 13.80 -9.90 -17.67
N ASP A 133 15.08 -10.04 -17.30
CA ASP A 133 15.54 -11.14 -16.44
C ASP A 133 15.01 -10.97 -15.01
N VAL A 134 14.76 -12.11 -14.36
CA VAL A 134 14.39 -12.20 -12.95
C VAL A 134 15.56 -12.83 -12.20
N SER A 135 16.42 -11.99 -11.64
CA SER A 135 17.70 -12.39 -11.04
C SER A 135 18.12 -11.42 -9.94
N ASP A 136 19.11 -11.79 -9.14
CA ASP A 136 19.70 -10.89 -8.12
C ASP A 136 20.23 -9.60 -8.77
N ALA A 137 20.69 -9.64 -10.02
CA ALA A 137 21.18 -8.47 -10.73
C ALA A 137 20.09 -7.50 -11.19
N SER A 138 18.85 -7.95 -11.27
CA SER A 138 17.67 -7.15 -11.63
C SER A 138 16.78 -6.81 -10.44
N TYR A 139 16.98 -7.46 -9.29
CA TYR A 139 16.23 -7.20 -8.07
C TYR A 139 16.35 -5.73 -7.63
N GLY A 140 15.27 -5.12 -7.23
CA GLY A 140 15.21 -3.70 -6.85
C GLY A 140 15.30 -2.69 -8.01
N LYS A 141 15.48 -3.15 -9.26
CA LYS A 141 15.51 -2.28 -10.45
C LYS A 141 14.13 -2.15 -11.07
N PHE A 142 13.92 -1.06 -11.81
CA PHE A 142 12.69 -0.86 -12.57
C PHE A 142 12.77 -1.66 -13.89
N THR A 143 12.30 -2.91 -13.84
CA THR A 143 12.36 -3.89 -14.93
C THR A 143 11.13 -3.83 -15.84
N GLN A 144 11.12 -4.67 -16.91
CA GLN A 144 9.92 -4.89 -17.72
C GLN A 144 8.74 -5.37 -16.86
N GLY A 145 8.99 -6.24 -15.87
CA GLY A 145 7.98 -6.69 -14.91
C GLY A 145 7.35 -5.52 -14.16
N ALA A 146 8.16 -4.63 -13.61
CA ALA A 146 7.70 -3.44 -12.89
C ALA A 146 6.90 -2.47 -13.81
N ALA A 147 7.41 -2.21 -15.02
CA ALA A 147 6.72 -1.34 -15.99
C ALA A 147 5.36 -1.90 -16.40
N ARG A 148 5.28 -3.20 -16.67
CA ARG A 148 4.03 -3.88 -17.01
C ARG A 148 3.05 -3.94 -15.84
N MET A 149 3.54 -4.06 -14.59
CA MET A 149 2.70 -3.95 -13.39
C MET A 149 2.03 -2.59 -13.29
N VAL A 150 2.79 -1.51 -13.48
CA VAL A 150 2.21 -0.15 -13.49
C VAL A 150 1.18 -0.01 -14.61
N LEU A 151 1.48 -0.48 -15.83
CA LEU A 151 0.51 -0.46 -16.94
C LEU A 151 -0.76 -1.27 -16.62
N ALA A 152 -0.63 -2.47 -16.06
CA ALA A 152 -1.77 -3.29 -15.66
C ALA A 152 -2.65 -2.55 -14.65
N LYS A 153 -2.04 -1.88 -13.65
CA LYS A 153 -2.77 -1.07 -12.65
C LYS A 153 -3.39 0.19 -13.25
N MET A 154 -2.73 0.85 -14.21
CA MET A 154 -3.33 1.96 -14.97
C MET A 154 -4.61 1.49 -15.68
N TYR A 155 -4.54 0.37 -16.40
CA TYR A 155 -5.68 -0.19 -17.13
C TYR A 155 -6.77 -0.73 -16.21
N LEU A 156 -6.40 -1.36 -15.08
CA LEU A 156 -7.34 -1.89 -14.09
C LEU A 156 -8.22 -0.78 -13.48
N ASN A 157 -7.64 0.39 -13.25
CA ASN A 157 -8.34 1.53 -12.65
C ASN A 157 -8.85 2.56 -13.68
N ALA A 158 -8.75 2.29 -14.99
CA ALA A 158 -9.07 3.23 -16.05
C ALA A 158 -10.54 3.70 -16.01
N GLU A 159 -11.48 2.79 -15.72
CA GLU A 159 -12.89 3.13 -15.59
C GLU A 159 -13.12 4.19 -14.50
N GLU A 160 -12.49 4.03 -13.33
CA GLU A 160 -12.59 4.97 -12.21
C GLU A 160 -11.83 6.29 -12.44
N TRP A 161 -10.72 6.24 -13.18
CA TRP A 161 -9.84 7.39 -13.32
C TRP A 161 -10.17 8.28 -14.51
N ILE A 162 -10.60 7.67 -15.63
CA ILE A 162 -10.86 8.37 -16.90
C ILE A 162 -12.22 8.00 -17.52
N GLY A 163 -13.04 7.16 -16.86
CA GLY A 163 -14.36 6.76 -17.34
C GLY A 163 -14.35 5.73 -18.48
N GLU A 164 -13.20 5.17 -18.83
CA GLU A 164 -13.03 4.26 -19.97
C GLU A 164 -12.38 2.94 -19.50
N PRO A 165 -13.13 1.82 -19.35
CA PRO A 165 -12.56 0.57 -18.90
C PRO A 165 -11.59 -0.03 -19.93
N ASN A 166 -10.48 -0.61 -19.45
CA ASN A 166 -9.51 -1.30 -20.30
C ASN A 166 -9.13 -2.69 -19.75
N TRP A 167 -10.13 -3.51 -19.48
CA TRP A 167 -9.92 -4.88 -18.96
C TRP A 167 -9.06 -5.76 -19.87
N LYS A 168 -9.18 -5.56 -21.20
CA LYS A 168 -8.34 -6.29 -22.16
C LYS A 168 -6.86 -5.93 -21.99
N GLY A 169 -6.54 -4.66 -21.81
CA GLY A 169 -5.17 -4.22 -21.54
C GLY A 169 -4.62 -4.80 -20.24
N VAL A 170 -5.45 -4.97 -19.20
CA VAL A 170 -5.04 -5.65 -17.96
C VAL A 170 -4.61 -7.08 -18.27
N VAL A 171 -5.45 -7.84 -18.96
CA VAL A 171 -5.13 -9.25 -19.31
C VAL A 171 -3.84 -9.34 -20.11
N GLU A 172 -3.69 -8.49 -21.14
CA GLU A 172 -2.48 -8.45 -21.98
C GLU A 172 -1.20 -8.20 -21.16
N GLN A 173 -1.22 -7.22 -20.25
CA GLN A 173 -0.03 -6.96 -19.42
C GLN A 173 0.22 -8.08 -18.41
N CYS A 174 -0.82 -8.63 -17.79
CA CYS A 174 -0.67 -9.79 -16.91
C CYS A 174 -0.10 -11.00 -17.63
N ASP A 175 -0.57 -11.29 -18.84
CA ASP A 175 -0.05 -12.39 -19.67
C ASP A 175 1.45 -12.21 -19.99
N GLU A 176 1.87 -10.99 -20.29
CA GLU A 176 3.28 -10.70 -20.55
C GLU A 176 4.14 -10.83 -19.29
N ILE A 177 3.63 -10.44 -18.09
CA ILE A 177 4.36 -10.66 -16.84
C ILE A 177 4.47 -12.15 -16.52
N MET A 178 3.40 -12.92 -16.74
CA MET A 178 3.39 -14.37 -16.50
C MET A 178 4.32 -15.16 -17.43
N LYS A 179 4.81 -14.57 -18.52
CA LYS A 179 5.86 -15.15 -19.37
C LYS A 179 7.26 -14.93 -18.84
N LEU A 180 7.44 -13.97 -17.92
CA LEU A 180 8.71 -13.76 -17.24
C LEU A 180 8.94 -14.87 -16.19
N GLU A 181 10.15 -14.99 -15.69
CA GLU A 181 10.54 -16.09 -14.80
C GLU A 181 10.12 -15.89 -13.32
N TYR A 182 9.14 -15.04 -13.04
CA TYR A 182 8.53 -14.94 -11.71
C TYR A 182 7.72 -16.21 -11.41
N ILE A 183 7.69 -16.60 -10.13
CA ILE A 183 6.90 -17.75 -9.66
C ILE A 183 6.04 -17.35 -8.47
N ILE A 184 4.91 -18.03 -8.28
CA ILE A 184 4.19 -17.98 -6.99
C ILE A 184 5.01 -18.80 -6.00
N GLU A 185 5.53 -18.15 -4.94
CA GLU A 185 6.30 -18.84 -3.92
C GLU A 185 5.46 -19.92 -3.24
N PRO A 186 5.97 -21.15 -3.10
CA PRO A 186 5.21 -22.23 -2.45
C PRO A 186 4.82 -21.92 -1.01
N ASN A 187 5.65 -21.19 -0.31
CA ASN A 187 5.34 -20.67 1.02
C ASN A 187 5.06 -19.17 0.93
N TRP A 188 3.82 -18.77 1.25
CA TRP A 188 3.41 -17.37 1.25
C TRP A 188 4.32 -16.48 2.09
N LYS A 189 4.80 -16.97 3.23
CA LYS A 189 5.61 -16.22 4.17
C LYS A 189 6.99 -15.86 3.62
N THR A 190 7.51 -16.59 2.61
CA THR A 190 8.80 -16.28 1.95
C THR A 190 8.84 -14.83 1.43
N ASN A 191 7.70 -14.29 1.01
CA ASN A 191 7.62 -12.89 0.56
C ASN A 191 7.82 -11.86 1.67
N PHE A 192 7.80 -12.28 2.93
CA PHE A 192 7.78 -11.41 4.12
C PHE A 192 8.83 -11.80 5.16
N GLU A 193 9.71 -12.76 4.84
CA GLU A 193 10.87 -13.12 5.66
C GLU A 193 11.85 -11.94 5.78
N VAL A 194 12.79 -12.03 6.74
CA VAL A 194 13.80 -10.99 6.96
C VAL A 194 14.67 -10.80 5.71
N HIS A 195 15.05 -11.91 5.06
CA HIS A 195 15.82 -11.92 3.81
C HIS A 195 14.93 -12.38 2.65
N ASN A 196 13.89 -11.57 2.35
CA ASN A 196 12.93 -11.89 1.31
C ASN A 196 13.36 -11.47 -0.10
N GLU A 197 14.56 -10.93 -0.26
CA GLU A 197 15.19 -10.68 -1.56
C GLU A 197 15.39 -11.95 -2.39
N VAL A 198 15.32 -13.12 -1.76
CA VAL A 198 15.37 -14.42 -2.44
C VAL A 198 14.05 -14.80 -3.11
N SER A 199 12.94 -14.12 -2.77
CA SER A 199 11.63 -14.42 -3.35
C SER A 199 11.59 -14.05 -4.83
N ARG A 200 11.21 -15.04 -5.65
CA ARG A 200 10.95 -14.86 -7.07
C ARG A 200 9.50 -14.48 -7.39
N GLU A 201 8.69 -14.24 -6.37
CA GLU A 201 7.36 -13.67 -6.52
C GLU A 201 7.39 -12.14 -6.56
N ILE A 202 8.38 -11.52 -5.90
CA ILE A 202 8.52 -10.06 -5.80
C ILE A 202 8.96 -9.48 -7.14
N ILE A 203 8.17 -8.57 -7.71
CA ILE A 203 8.42 -7.92 -9.00
C ILE A 203 9.11 -6.58 -8.81
N PHE A 204 8.67 -5.80 -7.81
CA PHE A 204 9.26 -4.50 -7.52
C PHE A 204 9.19 -4.21 -6.02
N PRO A 205 10.33 -4.28 -5.31
CA PRO A 205 10.41 -3.99 -3.89
C PRO A 205 10.83 -2.55 -3.58
N ILE A 206 10.57 -2.12 -2.34
CA ILE A 206 11.39 -1.14 -1.65
C ILE A 206 12.44 -1.94 -0.89
N CYS A 207 13.70 -1.83 -1.32
CA CYS A 207 14.81 -2.56 -0.70
C CYS A 207 15.27 -1.86 0.58
N TYR A 208 15.42 -2.66 1.63
CA TYR A 208 15.92 -2.20 2.93
C TYR A 208 17.23 -2.89 3.29
N LYS A 209 18.11 -2.14 3.93
CA LYS A 209 19.32 -2.65 4.55
C LYS A 209 19.68 -1.78 5.73
N ALA A 210 19.53 -2.31 6.92
CA ALA A 210 19.61 -1.56 8.18
C ALA A 210 20.96 -0.80 8.34
N SER A 211 22.05 -1.28 7.72
CA SER A 211 23.37 -0.64 7.76
C SER A 211 23.53 0.52 6.78
N ASP A 212 22.84 0.50 5.64
CA ASP A 212 23.11 1.39 4.51
C ASP A 212 21.94 2.34 4.19
N ALA A 213 20.73 1.90 4.45
CA ALA A 213 19.49 2.65 4.29
C ALA A 213 18.55 2.30 5.43
N TRP A 214 17.70 3.22 5.83
CA TRP A 214 16.68 2.98 6.85
C TRP A 214 15.97 1.65 6.59
N GLY A 215 15.84 0.82 7.62
CA GLY A 215 15.16 -0.47 7.51
C GLY A 215 13.64 -0.35 7.54
N ASN A 216 12.98 -1.49 7.29
CA ASN A 216 11.53 -1.61 7.46
C ASN A 216 11.18 -1.38 8.94
N SER A 217 10.29 -0.44 9.20
CA SER A 217 9.91 0.00 10.55
C SER A 217 8.46 -0.32 10.92
N ILE A 218 7.76 -1.16 10.16
CA ILE A 218 6.34 -1.45 10.39
C ILE A 218 6.05 -1.98 11.81
N HIS A 219 6.98 -2.77 12.36
CA HIS A 219 6.89 -3.29 13.71
C HIS A 219 6.85 -2.19 14.78
N LEU A 220 7.60 -1.07 14.58
CA LEU A 220 7.55 0.08 15.50
C LEU A 220 6.14 0.64 15.62
N TRP A 221 5.46 0.76 14.48
CA TRP A 221 4.16 1.40 14.39
C TRP A 221 3.03 0.54 14.99
N THR A 222 3.17 -0.79 14.98
CA THR A 222 2.09 -1.70 15.34
C THR A 222 2.24 -2.37 16.70
N LEU A 223 3.45 -2.79 17.09
CA LEU A 223 3.67 -3.58 18.29
C LEU A 223 3.54 -2.76 19.57
N HIS A 224 3.06 -3.45 20.62
CA HIS A 224 3.03 -2.89 21.98
C HIS A 224 4.46 -2.81 22.55
N TYR A 225 4.67 -1.93 23.51
CA TYR A 225 5.97 -1.64 24.14
C TYR A 225 6.66 -2.90 24.72
N LEU A 226 5.90 -3.90 25.14
CA LEU A 226 6.38 -5.15 25.75
C LEU A 226 6.42 -6.35 24.77
N ASP A 227 5.91 -6.21 23.55
CA ASP A 227 5.90 -7.32 22.58
C ASP A 227 7.32 -7.82 22.25
N PRO A 228 8.37 -6.96 22.18
CA PRO A 228 9.73 -7.42 21.93
C PRO A 228 10.22 -8.47 22.92
N ASP A 229 9.82 -8.41 24.20
CA ASP A 229 10.22 -9.36 25.25
C ASP A 229 9.73 -10.77 24.92
N VAL A 230 8.56 -10.90 24.27
CA VAL A 230 7.99 -12.17 23.83
C VAL A 230 8.52 -12.59 22.47
N LEU A 231 8.71 -11.64 21.56
CA LEU A 231 9.10 -11.89 20.17
C LEU A 231 10.61 -12.11 20.00
N GLY A 232 11.42 -11.81 21.00
CA GLY A 232 12.85 -12.15 21.05
C GLY A 232 13.76 -11.15 20.34
N PHE A 233 13.45 -9.85 20.44
CA PHE A 233 14.30 -8.76 19.98
C PHE A 233 14.27 -7.56 20.95
N THR A 234 15.06 -6.53 20.74
CA THR A 234 15.08 -5.31 21.56
C THR A 234 14.75 -4.09 20.70
N GLY A 235 13.97 -3.16 21.24
CA GLY A 235 13.60 -1.91 20.57
C GLY A 235 12.44 -1.19 21.25
N GLY A 236 12.28 0.08 20.97
CA GLY A 236 11.17 0.90 21.47
C GLY A 236 10.00 0.87 20.49
N MET A 237 8.98 0.11 20.77
CA MET A 237 7.75 0.05 19.96
C MET A 237 6.83 1.22 20.26
N TRP A 238 5.91 1.54 19.35
CA TRP A 238 5.08 2.76 19.46
C TRP A 238 3.61 2.49 19.74
N ASN A 239 3.16 1.26 19.66
CA ASN A 239 1.79 0.83 20.00
C ASN A 239 0.67 1.61 19.26
N GLY A 240 0.87 1.95 18.01
CA GLY A 240 -0.04 2.81 17.23
C GLY A 240 -1.01 2.05 16.34
N ILE A 241 -0.53 1.61 15.19
CA ILE A 241 -1.34 1.06 14.11
C ILE A 241 -1.86 -0.34 14.45
N ASN A 242 -3.15 -0.56 14.15
CA ASN A 242 -3.82 -1.85 14.26
C ASN A 242 -4.52 -2.22 12.95
N ALA A 243 -4.79 -3.49 12.76
CA ALA A 243 -5.78 -3.91 11.77
C ALA A 243 -7.19 -3.48 12.18
N GLN A 244 -8.04 -3.11 11.23
CA GLN A 244 -9.43 -2.78 11.56
C GLN A 244 -10.22 -4.04 11.94
N PRO A 245 -11.02 -4.01 13.02
CA PRO A 245 -11.77 -5.16 13.51
C PRO A 245 -12.65 -5.84 12.46
N ASP A 246 -13.38 -5.04 11.67
CA ASP A 246 -14.27 -5.58 10.63
C ASP A 246 -13.49 -6.32 9.55
N PHE A 247 -12.31 -5.82 9.18
CA PHE A 247 -11.44 -6.48 8.20
C PHE A 247 -10.88 -7.80 8.74
N VAL A 248 -10.39 -7.82 9.99
CA VAL A 248 -9.90 -9.06 10.63
C VAL A 248 -10.97 -10.15 10.61
N ARG A 249 -12.23 -9.79 10.87
CA ARG A 249 -13.37 -10.72 10.88
C ARG A 249 -13.80 -11.24 9.52
N THR A 250 -13.28 -10.69 8.43
CA THR A 250 -13.55 -11.24 7.08
C THR A 250 -12.76 -12.51 6.81
N PHE A 251 -11.65 -12.72 7.53
CA PHE A 251 -10.82 -13.91 7.33
C PHE A 251 -11.48 -15.14 7.91
N ASP A 252 -11.31 -16.25 7.22
CA ASP A 252 -11.47 -17.58 7.79
C ASP A 252 -10.30 -17.84 8.75
N THR A 253 -10.59 -18.26 9.97
CA THR A 253 -9.55 -18.58 10.97
C THR A 253 -8.77 -19.84 10.61
N GLU A 254 -9.26 -20.67 9.70
CA GLU A 254 -8.53 -21.81 9.13
C GLU A 254 -7.56 -21.39 8.02
N ASP A 255 -7.67 -20.17 7.48
CA ASP A 255 -6.72 -19.65 6.50
C ASP A 255 -5.40 -19.31 7.20
N PRO A 256 -4.27 -19.94 6.83
CA PRO A 256 -2.97 -19.65 7.45
C PRO A 256 -2.54 -18.18 7.36
N ARG A 257 -3.07 -17.43 6.40
CA ARG A 257 -2.82 -15.99 6.30
C ARG A 257 -3.46 -15.18 7.43
N TYR A 258 -4.47 -15.73 8.15
CA TYR A 258 -5.03 -15.10 9.34
C TYR A 258 -3.97 -14.91 10.41
N GLU A 259 -3.37 -15.99 10.89
CA GLU A 259 -2.27 -15.93 11.87
C GLU A 259 -1.02 -15.26 11.28
N GLY A 260 -0.78 -15.46 9.98
CA GLY A 260 0.32 -14.85 9.26
C GLY A 260 0.22 -13.33 9.14
N SER A 261 -0.98 -12.75 9.19
CA SER A 261 -1.23 -11.31 9.04
C SER A 261 -1.49 -10.57 10.34
N PHE A 262 -1.98 -11.28 11.36
CA PHE A 262 -2.43 -10.67 12.62
C PHE A 262 -1.78 -11.34 13.84
N LEU A 263 -1.24 -10.53 14.76
CA LEU A 263 -0.84 -10.96 16.09
C LEU A 263 -2.02 -10.65 17.03
N ILE A 264 -2.66 -11.73 17.53
CA ILE A 264 -3.83 -11.68 18.41
C ILE A 264 -3.62 -12.71 19.52
N GLY A 265 -4.08 -12.38 20.73
CA GLY A 265 -4.01 -13.28 21.88
C GLY A 265 -3.06 -12.80 22.96
N PRO A 266 -2.83 -13.64 23.99
CA PRO A 266 -2.02 -13.29 25.15
C PRO A 266 -0.53 -13.24 24.82
N MET A 267 0.15 -12.22 25.33
CA MET A 267 1.60 -12.10 25.26
C MET A 267 2.21 -12.74 26.49
N ILE A 268 2.77 -13.95 26.31
CA ILE A 268 3.27 -14.80 27.40
C ILE A 268 4.79 -14.61 27.53
N ASP A 269 5.24 -14.19 28.71
CA ASP A 269 6.66 -14.11 29.06
C ASP A 269 7.32 -15.51 28.95
N PRO A 270 8.29 -15.68 28.04
CA PRO A 270 8.92 -16.99 27.82
C PRO A 270 9.73 -17.48 29.03
N SER A 271 10.07 -16.63 30.00
CA SER A 271 10.85 -16.96 31.17
C SER A 271 9.98 -17.44 32.34
N THR A 272 8.77 -16.88 32.48
CA THR A 272 7.86 -17.19 33.60
C THR A 272 6.67 -18.04 33.20
N GLY A 273 6.25 -17.98 31.92
CA GLY A 273 5.03 -18.62 31.44
C GLY A 273 3.75 -17.82 31.78
N GLU A 274 3.88 -16.64 32.36
CA GLU A 274 2.76 -15.76 32.71
C GLU A 274 2.46 -14.74 31.62
N ILE A 275 1.20 -14.26 31.60
CA ILE A 275 0.82 -13.16 30.68
C ILE A 275 1.47 -11.86 31.19
N LEU A 276 2.13 -11.12 30.28
CA LEU A 276 2.69 -9.82 30.57
C LEU A 276 1.61 -8.82 31.02
N LYS A 277 1.99 -7.87 31.83
CA LYS A 277 1.09 -6.81 32.32
C LYS A 277 1.46 -5.46 31.73
N THR A 278 0.46 -4.73 31.26
CA THR A 278 0.62 -3.32 30.86
C THR A 278 0.97 -2.45 32.06
N THR A 279 1.37 -1.22 31.82
CA THR A 279 1.64 -0.22 32.88
C THR A 279 0.42 0.09 33.75
N LEU A 280 -0.79 -0.17 33.26
CA LEU A 280 -2.04 -0.04 34.00
C LEU A 280 -2.42 -1.30 34.78
N GLY A 281 -1.60 -2.37 34.69
CA GLY A 281 -1.83 -3.64 35.39
C GLY A 281 -2.79 -4.59 34.65
N HIS A 282 -3.23 -4.27 33.45
CA HIS A 282 -4.06 -5.15 32.63
C HIS A 282 -3.20 -6.29 32.02
N ASP A 283 -3.82 -7.42 31.76
CA ASP A 283 -3.21 -8.50 30.98
C ASP A 283 -2.93 -8.00 29.55
N LEU A 284 -1.71 -8.22 29.06
CA LEU A 284 -1.38 -7.90 27.68
C LEU A 284 -1.94 -8.98 26.76
N ILE A 285 -3.17 -8.76 26.32
CA ILE A 285 -3.88 -9.63 25.38
C ILE A 285 -4.31 -8.80 24.18
N HIS A 286 -3.70 -9.03 23.02
CA HIS A 286 -4.10 -8.35 21.80
C HIS A 286 -5.47 -8.86 21.35
N THR A 287 -6.46 -8.00 21.35
CA THR A 287 -7.85 -8.31 20.98
C THR A 287 -8.11 -7.96 19.52
N ILE A 288 -9.20 -8.44 18.92
CA ILE A 288 -9.65 -7.92 17.63
C ILE A 288 -10.26 -6.53 17.81
N ASP A 289 -11.06 -6.37 18.88
CA ASP A 289 -11.80 -5.14 19.13
C ASP A 289 -10.92 -4.02 19.72
N LEU A 290 -11.32 -2.79 19.39
CA LEU A 290 -10.81 -1.57 19.99
C LEU A 290 -11.92 -1.00 20.88
N ASN A 291 -11.82 -1.19 22.20
CA ASN A 291 -12.84 -0.80 23.13
C ASN A 291 -12.62 0.64 23.57
N VAL A 292 -13.46 1.55 23.07
CA VAL A 292 -13.39 2.96 23.46
C VAL A 292 -13.78 3.12 24.92
N VAL A 293 -12.91 3.76 25.69
CA VAL A 293 -13.15 4.08 27.10
C VAL A 293 -14.25 5.15 27.19
N PRO A 294 -15.37 4.87 27.89
CA PRO A 294 -16.48 5.82 27.97
C PRO A 294 -16.07 7.18 28.54
N GLY A 295 -16.55 8.27 27.95
CA GLY A 295 -16.24 9.63 28.35
C GLY A 295 -14.96 10.22 27.77
N THR A 296 -14.30 9.49 26.85
CA THR A 296 -13.09 9.95 26.13
C THR A 296 -13.39 10.28 24.67
N GLU A 297 -14.64 10.20 24.25
CA GLU A 297 -15.06 10.37 22.85
C GLU A 297 -14.60 11.73 22.30
N LYS A 298 -14.13 11.70 21.06
CA LYS A 298 -13.61 12.86 20.34
C LYS A 298 -14.69 13.47 19.44
N THR A 299 -14.57 14.76 19.17
CA THR A 299 -15.44 15.46 18.21
C THR A 299 -14.75 15.63 16.86
N ASP A 300 -15.56 15.65 15.79
CA ASP A 300 -15.10 16.08 14.47
C ASP A 300 -14.89 17.61 14.43
N ALA A 301 -14.44 18.12 13.27
CA ALA A 301 -14.18 19.54 13.07
C ALA A 301 -15.45 20.43 13.19
N ASP A 302 -16.64 19.83 13.08
CA ASP A 302 -17.93 20.51 13.19
C ASP A 302 -18.50 20.40 14.63
N GLY A 303 -17.74 19.81 15.56
CA GLY A 303 -18.13 19.63 16.95
C GLY A 303 -19.07 18.46 17.23
N ASN A 304 -19.30 17.57 16.26
CA ASN A 304 -20.12 16.38 16.45
C ASN A 304 -19.32 15.26 17.12
N LEU A 305 -19.94 14.56 18.07
CA LEU A 305 -19.38 13.35 18.64
C LEU A 305 -19.10 12.30 17.56
N THR A 306 -17.93 11.68 17.64
CA THR A 306 -17.52 10.61 16.75
C THR A 306 -17.43 9.29 17.53
N PRO A 307 -17.32 8.14 16.87
CA PRO A 307 -17.02 6.87 17.55
C PRO A 307 -15.57 6.77 18.04
N TRP A 308 -14.71 7.77 17.74
CA TRP A 308 -13.34 7.82 18.18
C TRP A 308 -13.23 8.24 19.64
N GLY A 309 -12.35 7.59 20.37
CA GLY A 309 -12.02 7.87 21.75
C GLY A 309 -10.72 7.19 22.12
N GLU A 310 -10.39 7.18 23.39
CA GLU A 310 -9.21 6.48 23.87
C GLU A 310 -9.50 4.99 24.03
N VAL A 311 -8.55 4.14 23.62
CA VAL A 311 -8.60 2.68 23.79
C VAL A 311 -7.42 2.22 24.62
N HIS A 312 -7.57 1.08 25.32
CA HIS A 312 -6.50 0.52 26.13
C HIS A 312 -5.30 0.10 25.28
N GLN A 313 -4.11 0.06 25.91
CA GLN A 313 -2.84 -0.23 25.23
C GLN A 313 -2.80 -1.61 24.61
N GLU A 314 -3.42 -2.59 25.23
CA GLU A 314 -3.53 -3.99 24.80
C GLU A 314 -4.49 -4.20 23.63
N ASP A 315 -5.48 -3.34 23.44
CA ASP A 315 -6.52 -3.50 22.43
C ASP A 315 -5.98 -3.45 20.99
N GLY A 316 -6.60 -4.27 20.14
CA GLY A 316 -6.43 -4.27 18.69
C GLY A 316 -5.41 -5.30 18.17
N ALA A 317 -5.75 -5.92 17.03
CA ALA A 317 -4.89 -6.85 16.32
C ALA A 317 -3.66 -6.16 15.73
N ARG A 318 -2.46 -6.67 15.99
CA ARG A 318 -1.20 -6.13 15.49
C ARG A 318 -0.89 -6.71 14.11
N ILE A 319 -0.15 -5.96 13.29
CA ILE A 319 0.27 -6.43 11.99
C ILE A 319 1.40 -7.45 12.17
N ASN A 320 1.21 -8.67 11.64
CA ASN A 320 2.16 -9.79 11.75
C ASN A 320 2.64 -10.30 10.37
N LYS A 321 2.43 -9.50 9.32
CA LYS A 321 2.71 -9.96 7.96
C LYS A 321 4.21 -10.15 7.70
N TRP A 322 5.04 -9.21 8.14
CA TRP A 322 6.50 -9.31 8.04
C TRP A 322 7.06 -10.02 9.26
N VAL A 323 7.95 -10.97 9.01
CA VAL A 323 8.63 -11.72 10.09
C VAL A 323 9.52 -10.78 10.86
N TYR A 324 9.39 -10.78 12.18
CA TYR A 324 10.25 -9.98 13.05
C TYR A 324 11.63 -10.60 13.15
N GLU A 325 12.66 -9.78 12.97
CA GLU A 325 14.06 -10.22 13.04
C GLU A 325 14.47 -10.51 14.48
N LYS A 326 14.63 -11.79 14.80
CA LYS A 326 15.09 -12.22 16.14
C LYS A 326 16.50 -11.73 16.41
N GLY A 327 16.72 -11.22 17.62
CA GLY A 327 18.02 -10.68 18.03
C GLY A 327 18.32 -9.29 17.49
N MET A 328 17.42 -8.67 16.76
CA MET A 328 17.52 -7.29 16.32
C MET A 328 17.82 -6.35 17.50
N GLN A 329 18.83 -5.50 17.36
CA GLN A 329 19.27 -4.55 18.39
C GLN A 329 18.90 -3.10 18.07
N ASN A 330 18.27 -2.89 16.94
CA ASN A 330 17.84 -1.57 16.49
C ASN A 330 16.37 -1.60 16.04
N THR A 331 15.88 -0.50 15.57
CA THR A 331 14.47 -0.34 15.17
C THR A 331 14.22 -0.58 13.68
N ASN A 332 15.20 -1.13 12.95
CA ASN A 332 15.12 -1.30 11.51
C ASN A 332 15.27 -2.78 11.16
N MET A 333 14.26 -3.37 10.54
CA MET A 333 14.31 -4.72 9.96
C MET A 333 14.81 -4.69 8.52
N GLU A 334 15.35 -5.81 8.04
CA GLU A 334 15.88 -5.93 6.67
C GLU A 334 14.87 -6.52 5.67
N ASN A 335 13.64 -6.83 6.10
CA ASN A 335 12.59 -7.27 5.17
C ASN A 335 12.29 -6.19 4.14
N ASP A 336 12.39 -6.51 2.87
CA ASP A 336 11.93 -5.64 1.79
C ASP A 336 10.40 -5.56 1.76
N ILE A 337 9.88 -4.42 1.33
CA ILE A 337 8.43 -4.25 1.12
C ILE A 337 8.12 -4.42 -0.36
N ALA A 338 7.43 -5.50 -0.70
CA ALA A 338 6.94 -5.72 -2.05
C ALA A 338 5.88 -4.67 -2.43
N ILE A 339 6.21 -3.79 -3.38
CA ILE A 339 5.23 -2.89 -4.00
C ILE A 339 4.39 -3.66 -5.02
N PHE A 340 5.05 -4.57 -5.76
CA PHE A 340 4.39 -5.45 -6.73
C PHE A 340 4.91 -6.87 -6.59
N ARG A 341 4.00 -7.85 -6.65
CA ARG A 341 4.33 -9.28 -6.71
C ARG A 341 3.35 -10.06 -7.58
N LEU A 342 3.74 -11.26 -7.98
CA LEU A 342 3.02 -12.07 -8.98
C LEU A 342 1.59 -12.46 -8.55
N ALA A 343 1.34 -12.62 -7.24
CA ALA A 343 -0.01 -12.90 -6.75
C ALA A 343 -1.02 -11.79 -7.13
N ASP A 344 -0.61 -10.51 -7.09
CA ASP A 344 -1.46 -9.41 -7.55
C ASP A 344 -1.74 -9.51 -9.06
N VAL A 345 -0.77 -9.97 -9.87
CA VAL A 345 -0.97 -10.21 -11.32
C VAL A 345 -2.08 -11.23 -11.56
N TYR A 346 -2.06 -12.35 -10.82
CA TYR A 346 -3.08 -13.40 -10.93
C TYR A 346 -4.46 -12.87 -10.60
N LEU A 347 -4.57 -12.11 -9.50
CA LEU A 347 -5.85 -11.57 -9.04
C LEU A 347 -6.35 -10.42 -9.92
N MET A 348 -5.47 -9.56 -10.46
CA MET A 348 -5.85 -8.53 -11.45
C MET A 348 -6.36 -9.15 -12.75
N LYS A 349 -5.68 -10.19 -13.26
CA LYS A 349 -6.15 -10.92 -14.47
C LYS A 349 -7.50 -11.57 -14.23
N ALA A 350 -7.67 -12.25 -13.08
CA ALA A 350 -8.94 -12.87 -12.73
C ALA A 350 -10.08 -11.83 -12.66
N GLU A 351 -9.84 -10.67 -12.01
CA GLU A 351 -10.81 -9.57 -11.95
C GLU A 351 -11.20 -9.09 -13.36
N ALA A 352 -10.22 -8.82 -14.22
CA ALA A 352 -10.47 -8.34 -15.57
C ALA A 352 -11.27 -9.36 -16.41
N LEU A 353 -10.97 -10.64 -16.30
CA LEU A 353 -11.71 -11.71 -16.99
C LEU A 353 -13.17 -11.78 -16.54
N VAL A 354 -13.42 -11.71 -15.22
CA VAL A 354 -14.78 -11.72 -14.68
C VAL A 354 -15.56 -10.46 -15.09
N ARG A 355 -14.94 -9.27 -15.05
CA ARG A 355 -15.57 -8.02 -15.52
C ARG A 355 -15.92 -8.04 -17.01
N MET A 356 -15.14 -8.74 -17.82
CA MET A 356 -15.44 -8.96 -19.25
C MET A 356 -16.47 -10.06 -19.51
N GLY A 357 -16.79 -10.90 -18.51
CA GLY A 357 -17.61 -12.09 -18.69
C GLY A 357 -16.97 -13.13 -19.63
N ARG A 358 -15.63 -13.25 -19.62
CA ARG A 358 -14.84 -14.12 -20.49
C ARG A 358 -13.92 -15.01 -19.69
N ASP A 359 -13.66 -16.20 -20.19
CA ASP A 359 -12.67 -17.15 -19.64
C ASP A 359 -12.79 -17.34 -18.11
N LEU A 360 -14.05 -17.47 -17.62
CA LEU A 360 -14.35 -17.59 -16.19
C LEU A 360 -13.66 -18.80 -15.54
N GLY A 361 -13.41 -19.85 -16.32
CA GLY A 361 -12.62 -21.01 -15.89
C GLY A 361 -11.17 -20.64 -15.57
N GLU A 362 -10.55 -19.80 -16.40
CA GLU A 362 -9.20 -19.28 -16.15
C GLU A 362 -9.19 -18.33 -14.93
N ALA A 363 -10.18 -17.44 -14.82
CA ALA A 363 -10.30 -16.59 -13.64
C ALA A 363 -10.36 -17.41 -12.36
N THR A 364 -11.20 -18.46 -12.34
CA THR A 364 -11.33 -19.37 -11.19
C THR A 364 -10.02 -20.10 -10.90
N ARG A 365 -9.33 -20.61 -11.93
CA ARG A 365 -8.03 -21.26 -11.79
C ARG A 365 -6.98 -20.35 -11.17
N LEU A 366 -6.93 -19.08 -11.59
CA LEU A 366 -5.97 -18.10 -11.06
C LEU A 366 -6.20 -17.81 -9.59
N VAL A 367 -7.44 -17.60 -9.17
CA VAL A 367 -7.78 -17.39 -7.76
C VAL A 367 -7.49 -18.64 -6.94
N ASN A 368 -7.89 -19.82 -7.45
CA ASN A 368 -7.64 -21.08 -6.75
C ASN A 368 -6.15 -21.38 -6.58
N ALA A 369 -5.29 -21.00 -7.52
CA ALA A 369 -3.84 -21.14 -7.37
C ALA A 369 -3.29 -20.38 -6.16
N ILE A 370 -3.84 -19.18 -5.88
CA ILE A 370 -3.48 -18.40 -4.68
C ILE A 370 -4.03 -19.06 -3.42
N ARG A 371 -5.26 -19.57 -3.45
CA ARG A 371 -5.89 -20.26 -2.31
C ARG A 371 -5.19 -21.58 -2.00
N GLU A 372 -4.90 -22.40 -3.00
CA GLU A 372 -4.16 -23.66 -2.82
C GLU A 372 -2.79 -23.43 -2.20
N ARG A 373 -2.08 -22.39 -2.62
CA ARG A 373 -0.81 -21.98 -2.01
C ARG A 373 -1.00 -21.60 -0.53
N ALA A 374 -2.08 -20.84 -0.20
CA ALA A 374 -2.35 -20.39 1.15
C ALA A 374 -2.72 -21.55 2.08
N TYR A 375 -3.67 -22.40 1.68
CA TYR A 375 -4.18 -23.53 2.46
C TYR A 375 -3.32 -24.81 2.36
N GLY A 376 -2.45 -24.91 1.37
CA GLY A 376 -1.65 -26.10 1.10
C GLY A 376 -2.43 -27.28 0.49
N ASN A 377 -3.69 -27.08 0.13
CA ASN A 377 -4.59 -28.06 -0.47
C ASN A 377 -5.70 -27.40 -1.30
N SER A 378 -6.52 -28.19 -1.99
CA SER A 378 -7.60 -27.74 -2.86
C SER A 378 -8.99 -27.72 -2.21
N ASP A 379 -9.11 -28.04 -0.90
CA ASP A 379 -10.40 -28.22 -0.25
C ASP A 379 -11.20 -26.90 -0.13
N HIS A 380 -10.49 -25.78 -0.17
CA HIS A 380 -11.06 -24.44 -0.11
C HIS A 380 -11.21 -23.76 -1.48
N ASN A 381 -11.10 -24.52 -2.58
CA ASN A 381 -11.21 -24.00 -3.93
C ASN A 381 -12.64 -23.57 -4.27
N TYR A 382 -12.75 -22.47 -4.99
CA TYR A 382 -14.01 -22.06 -5.61
C TYR A 382 -14.32 -22.94 -6.83
N THR A 383 -15.60 -23.31 -6.99
CA THR A 383 -16.08 -23.95 -8.23
C THR A 383 -16.16 -22.92 -9.37
N SER A 384 -16.52 -21.68 -9.04
CA SER A 384 -16.56 -20.53 -9.95
C SER A 384 -16.42 -19.27 -9.10
N VAL A 385 -15.59 -18.32 -9.53
CA VAL A 385 -15.37 -17.08 -8.80
C VAL A 385 -16.29 -15.96 -9.29
N THR A 386 -16.72 -15.13 -8.33
CA THR A 386 -17.42 -13.85 -8.53
C THR A 386 -16.46 -12.69 -8.29
N LEU A 387 -16.91 -11.46 -8.58
CA LEU A 387 -16.16 -10.26 -8.22
C LEU A 387 -16.00 -10.11 -6.70
N ASP A 388 -17.01 -10.49 -5.92
CA ASP A 388 -16.96 -10.44 -4.45
C ASP A 388 -15.91 -11.42 -3.90
N ASP A 389 -15.83 -12.63 -4.47
CA ASP A 389 -14.80 -13.61 -4.10
C ASP A 389 -13.39 -13.07 -4.39
N ILE A 390 -13.21 -12.43 -5.55
CA ILE A 390 -11.92 -11.82 -5.92
C ILE A 390 -11.59 -10.63 -5.00
N TYR A 391 -12.55 -9.78 -4.67
CA TYR A 391 -12.36 -8.67 -3.74
C TYR A 391 -11.90 -9.14 -2.36
N ASN A 392 -12.51 -10.21 -1.86
CA ASN A 392 -12.13 -10.81 -0.59
C ASN A 392 -10.75 -11.46 -0.67
N GLU A 393 -10.48 -12.26 -1.72
CA GLU A 393 -9.18 -12.92 -1.90
C GLU A 393 -8.04 -11.91 -2.04
N ARG A 394 -8.27 -10.79 -2.76
CA ARG A 394 -7.32 -9.67 -2.80
C ARG A 394 -7.08 -9.07 -1.42
N GLY A 395 -8.12 -8.96 -0.60
CA GLY A 395 -7.99 -8.52 0.80
C GLY A 395 -7.12 -9.46 1.62
N TYR A 396 -7.35 -10.77 1.54
CA TYR A 396 -6.59 -11.78 2.29
C TYR A 396 -5.14 -11.86 1.85
N GLU A 397 -4.92 -11.91 0.55
CA GLU A 397 -3.61 -12.08 -0.05
C GLU A 397 -2.72 -10.83 0.07
N LEU A 398 -3.30 -9.67 -0.20
CA LEU A 398 -2.58 -8.41 -0.37
C LEU A 398 -2.79 -7.43 0.80
N ALA A 399 -3.28 -7.91 1.96
CA ALA A 399 -3.41 -7.08 3.16
C ALA A 399 -2.11 -6.32 3.42
N PHE A 400 -2.22 -5.01 3.71
CA PHE A 400 -1.11 -4.11 4.06
C PHE A 400 -0.07 -3.84 2.95
N GLU A 401 -0.34 -4.23 1.69
CA GLU A 401 0.55 -4.05 0.53
C GLU A 401 0.12 -2.88 -0.38
N PHE A 402 -0.53 -1.86 0.17
CA PHE A 402 -0.90 -0.58 -0.47
C PHE A 402 -1.93 -0.68 -1.61
N VAL A 403 -2.61 -1.81 -1.79
CA VAL A 403 -3.58 -2.01 -2.88
C VAL A 403 -5.03 -1.79 -2.46
N ARG A 404 -5.35 -1.97 -1.17
CA ARG A 404 -6.73 -2.04 -0.68
C ARG A 404 -7.58 -0.81 -1.00
N ARG A 405 -6.99 0.39 -0.92
CA ARG A 405 -7.70 1.63 -1.26
C ARG A 405 -8.18 1.62 -2.71
N GLN A 406 -7.35 1.25 -3.66
CA GLN A 406 -7.72 1.14 -5.08
C GLN A 406 -8.81 0.08 -5.29
N ASP A 407 -8.69 -1.07 -4.63
CA ASP A 407 -9.70 -2.13 -4.68
C ASP A 407 -11.04 -1.62 -4.16
N MET A 408 -11.07 -1.01 -2.99
CA MET A 408 -12.31 -0.46 -2.43
C MET A 408 -12.98 0.59 -3.33
N ILE A 409 -12.20 1.43 -4.01
CA ILE A 409 -12.71 2.42 -4.98
C ILE A 409 -13.34 1.69 -6.15
N ARG A 410 -12.63 0.74 -6.75
CA ARG A 410 -13.09 -0.03 -7.92
C ARG A 410 -14.30 -0.90 -7.66
N PHE A 411 -14.42 -1.44 -6.43
CA PHE A 411 -15.54 -2.26 -5.99
C PHE A 411 -16.65 -1.44 -5.30
N GLY A 412 -16.52 -0.10 -5.25
CA GLY A 412 -17.56 0.80 -4.77
C GLY A 412 -17.81 0.74 -3.26
N THR A 413 -16.82 0.31 -2.45
CA THR A 413 -16.93 0.20 -0.99
C THR A 413 -16.24 1.33 -0.23
N TYR A 414 -15.30 2.04 -0.88
CA TYR A 414 -14.41 3.03 -0.24
C TYR A 414 -15.14 4.14 0.52
N LEU A 415 -16.22 4.66 -0.05
CA LEU A 415 -16.96 5.78 0.53
C LEU A 415 -18.05 5.33 1.52
N LYS A 416 -18.36 4.03 1.58
CA LYS A 416 -19.40 3.47 2.44
C LYS A 416 -19.06 3.61 3.93
N PRO A 417 -20.05 3.59 4.82
CA PRO A 417 -19.84 3.45 6.26
C PRO A 417 -19.06 2.17 6.57
N ARG A 418 -18.18 2.24 7.58
CA ARG A 418 -17.40 1.12 8.11
C ARG A 418 -17.00 1.39 9.55
N TYR A 419 -16.23 0.50 10.15
CA TYR A 419 -15.70 0.66 11.50
C TYR A 419 -15.08 2.05 11.70
N MET A 420 -15.41 2.75 12.76
CA MET A 420 -14.99 4.12 13.11
C MET A 420 -15.28 5.21 12.04
N LYS A 421 -15.97 4.87 10.97
CA LYS A 421 -16.44 5.78 9.91
C LYS A 421 -17.93 5.54 9.64
N PRO A 422 -18.84 6.09 10.47
CA PRO A 422 -20.26 5.74 10.44
C PRO A 422 -21.05 6.35 9.28
N LYS A 423 -20.47 7.32 8.55
CA LYS A 423 -21.18 8.06 7.49
C LYS A 423 -20.60 7.75 6.10
N GLN A 424 -21.50 7.71 5.12
CA GLN A 424 -21.13 7.79 3.69
C GLN A 424 -20.39 9.10 3.42
N THR A 425 -19.30 9.05 2.68
CA THR A 425 -18.56 10.25 2.26
C THR A 425 -18.78 10.59 0.78
N PRO A 426 -18.65 11.87 0.37
CA PRO A 426 -18.87 12.30 -1.01
C PRO A 426 -17.82 11.75 -1.99
N GLU A 427 -18.18 11.68 -3.27
CA GLU A 427 -17.34 11.15 -4.36
C GLU A 427 -15.94 11.82 -4.46
N TYR A 428 -15.87 13.14 -4.22
CA TYR A 428 -14.58 13.84 -4.30
C TYR A 428 -13.56 13.34 -3.27
N ARG A 429 -13.99 12.64 -2.21
CA ARG A 429 -13.10 12.02 -1.22
C ARG A 429 -12.34 10.80 -1.72
N LYS A 430 -12.61 10.36 -2.95
CA LYS A 430 -11.79 9.35 -3.63
C LYS A 430 -10.37 9.83 -3.92
N ILE A 431 -10.12 11.15 -3.93
CA ILE A 431 -8.80 11.74 -4.09
C ILE A 431 -8.52 12.76 -3.00
N PHE A 432 -7.26 13.05 -2.77
CA PHE A 432 -6.83 14.12 -1.86
C PHE A 432 -6.95 15.49 -2.53
N PRO A 433 -7.12 16.57 -1.74
CA PRO A 433 -7.00 17.93 -2.23
C PRO A 433 -5.55 18.24 -2.60
N ILE A 434 -5.35 19.23 -3.47
CA ILE A 434 -4.05 19.85 -3.64
C ILE A 434 -3.68 20.56 -2.32
N PRO A 435 -2.48 20.32 -1.75
CA PRO A 435 -2.10 20.90 -0.46
C PRO A 435 -2.00 22.43 -0.51
N PHE A 436 -2.44 23.06 0.59
CA PHE A 436 -2.37 24.52 0.69
C PHE A 436 -0.92 25.04 0.59
N LYS A 437 0.05 24.35 1.21
CA LYS A 437 1.47 24.72 1.10
C LYS A 437 2.02 24.60 -0.31
N ALA A 438 1.53 23.65 -1.12
CA ALA A 438 1.91 23.56 -2.53
C ALA A 438 1.40 24.77 -3.32
N TRP A 439 0.14 25.15 -3.12
CA TRP A 439 -0.45 26.33 -3.73
C TRP A 439 0.27 27.63 -3.32
N GLN A 440 0.66 27.79 -2.06
CA GLN A 440 1.44 28.97 -1.60
C GLN A 440 2.78 29.10 -2.33
N LYS A 441 3.39 27.99 -2.74
CA LYS A 441 4.64 27.98 -3.52
C LYS A 441 4.41 28.16 -5.03
N ASN A 442 3.22 27.79 -5.51
CA ASN A 442 2.87 27.86 -6.93
C ASN A 442 1.39 28.21 -7.11
N ASN A 443 1.07 29.47 -7.30
CA ASN A 443 -0.30 29.97 -7.44
C ASN A 443 -0.98 29.57 -8.78
N ASN A 444 -0.27 28.91 -9.70
CA ASN A 444 -0.86 28.32 -10.90
C ASN A 444 -1.62 27.02 -10.61
N LEU A 445 -1.48 26.48 -9.37
CA LEU A 445 -2.21 25.29 -8.96
C LEU A 445 -3.69 25.61 -8.72
N VAL A 446 -4.56 24.75 -9.21
CA VAL A 446 -6.01 24.81 -9.03
C VAL A 446 -6.45 23.64 -8.17
N GLN A 447 -7.34 23.90 -7.22
CA GLN A 447 -7.85 22.86 -6.31
C GLN A 447 -8.68 21.81 -7.02
N ASN A 448 -8.65 20.58 -6.53
CA ASN A 448 -9.48 19.48 -7.01
C ASN A 448 -10.99 19.78 -6.79
N PRO A 449 -11.86 19.39 -7.72
CA PRO A 449 -13.31 19.60 -7.59
C PRO A 449 -13.87 18.99 -6.30
N GLY A 450 -14.80 19.71 -5.66
CA GLY A 450 -15.41 19.31 -4.40
C GLY A 450 -14.70 19.79 -3.13
N TYR A 451 -13.45 20.19 -3.25
CA TYR A 451 -12.71 20.85 -2.17
C TYR A 451 -12.84 22.38 -2.24
N PRO A 452 -12.75 23.10 -1.11
CA PRO A 452 -12.75 24.56 -1.11
C PRO A 452 -11.63 25.12 -1.99
N ALA A 453 -11.94 26.16 -2.77
CA ALA A 453 -10.91 26.89 -3.50
C ALA A 453 -9.89 27.53 -2.52
N PHE A 454 -8.68 27.82 -3.04
CA PHE A 454 -7.63 28.48 -2.29
C PHE A 454 -7.92 29.94 -1.98
#